data_840210711227cef5f76ff8582ca7ad42
#
_entry.id   840210711227cef5f76ff8582ca7ad42
#
_cell.length_a   1.000
_cell.length_b   1.000
_cell.length_c   1.000
_cell.angle_alpha   90.00
_cell.angle_beta   90.00
_cell.angle_gamma   90.00
#
_symmetry.space_group_name_H-M   'P 1'
#
loop_
_entity.id
_entity.type
_entity.pdbx_description
1 polymer ?
#
loop_
_entity_poly.entity_id
_entity_poly.type
_entity_poly.pdbx_seq_one_letter_code
_entity_poly.pdbx_strand_id
1 'polypeptide(L)'
;KLKFKFSKIDNFFRFEPEIISHNDSIIFFDNKGSIFKFDKNTKLLWKKNFYKKQEKKSKPILQFANNNKILIVADNISKYYAIDINTGEMLWTKYNNSPFNSQIKIYKDKFFIIDSENTLHCYLLKNGNEVWKTKTSKAFIKSQKRLSIIIIDKNVYFNNSIGDISAVGIENGDLIWQTPTQNNLILESTFSLKTADLISSKNSIFVSNNRNSFYSLDAGSGFINWEQKVNTNIKSTLINDYLFSITMNGFLTIIDGKSGNLIRATDIFSF
;
A
#
# COMPACT_ATOMS: atom_id res chain seq x y z
N LYS A 1 6.01 30.69 16.16
CA LYS A 1 5.93 29.95 14.87
C LYS A 1 7.24 29.22 14.64
N LEU A 2 7.25 27.90 14.87
CA LEU A 2 8.39 27.05 14.54
C LEU A 2 8.49 26.94 13.01
N LYS A 3 9.60 27.37 12.44
CA LYS A 3 9.91 27.20 11.02
C LYS A 3 10.87 26.04 10.87
N PHE A 4 10.37 24.89 10.36
CA PHE A 4 11.25 23.80 9.93
C PHE A 4 11.61 23.98 8.45
N LYS A 5 12.88 23.72 8.13
CA LYS A 5 13.34 23.76 6.73
C LYS A 5 13.15 22.37 6.12
N PHE A 6 12.06 22.21 5.37
CA PHE A 6 11.84 21.05 4.50
C PHE A 6 12.51 21.28 3.15
N SER A 7 12.86 20.20 2.47
CA SER A 7 13.22 20.26 1.05
C SER A 7 11.99 20.66 0.22
N LYS A 8 12.19 21.29 -0.95
CA LYS A 8 11.09 21.65 -1.85
C LYS A 8 10.29 20.38 -2.21
N ILE A 9 8.98 20.46 -2.08
CA ILE A 9 8.06 19.46 -2.65
C ILE A 9 7.96 19.78 -4.15
N ASP A 10 8.18 18.77 -4.97
CA ASP A 10 8.07 18.92 -6.42
C ASP A 10 6.59 18.81 -6.80
N ASN A 11 6.01 19.92 -7.27
CA ASN A 11 4.59 19.96 -7.64
C ASN A 11 4.24 19.15 -8.90
N PHE A 12 5.23 18.65 -9.65
CA PHE A 12 5.01 17.86 -10.87
C PHE A 12 4.58 16.42 -10.59
N PHE A 13 4.99 15.86 -9.46
CA PHE A 13 4.51 14.58 -9.00
C PHE A 13 3.61 14.82 -7.81
N ARG A 14 2.38 14.34 -7.85
CA ARG A 14 1.50 14.29 -6.68
C ARG A 14 2.16 13.39 -5.64
N PHE A 15 3.00 14.00 -4.84
CA PHE A 15 3.67 13.35 -3.75
C PHE A 15 2.72 13.38 -2.56
N GLU A 16 2.17 12.22 -2.26
CA GLU A 16 1.40 11.99 -1.04
C GLU A 16 2.32 11.28 -0.05
N PRO A 17 3.02 12.02 0.84
CA PRO A 17 3.88 11.39 1.82
C PRO A 17 3.04 10.54 2.76
N GLU A 18 3.48 9.32 2.99
CA GLU A 18 2.87 8.48 4.01
C GLU A 18 3.12 9.10 5.39
N ILE A 19 2.04 9.35 6.13
CA ILE A 19 2.09 9.84 7.51
C ILE A 19 1.64 8.69 8.38
N ILE A 20 2.47 8.33 9.35
CA ILE A 20 2.09 7.31 10.34
C ILE A 20 2.07 7.91 11.74
N SER A 21 1.19 7.41 12.57
CA SER A 21 1.13 7.73 14.00
C SER A 21 1.85 6.65 14.81
N HIS A 22 2.52 7.07 15.88
CA HIS A 22 3.12 6.19 16.85
C HIS A 22 3.04 6.84 18.24
N ASN A 23 2.23 6.26 19.12
CA ASN A 23 1.87 6.89 20.37
C ASN A 23 1.36 8.33 20.09
N ASP A 24 1.71 9.31 20.89
CA ASP A 24 1.34 10.72 20.70
C ASP A 24 2.27 11.46 19.70
N SER A 25 2.82 10.76 18.71
CA SER A 25 3.73 11.34 17.72
C SER A 25 3.36 10.97 16.29
N ILE A 26 3.78 11.81 15.35
CA ILE A 26 3.65 11.58 13.91
C ILE A 26 5.02 11.41 13.27
N ILE A 27 5.10 10.54 12.27
CA ILE A 27 6.31 10.30 11.48
C ILE A 27 5.96 10.50 10.01
N PHE A 28 6.79 11.24 9.30
CA PHE A 28 6.67 11.48 7.86
C PHE A 28 8.05 11.75 7.24
N PHE A 29 8.11 11.94 5.92
CA PHE A 29 9.36 12.15 5.20
C PHE A 29 9.28 13.30 4.17
N ASP A 30 10.43 13.82 3.76
CA ASP A 30 10.55 14.81 2.69
C ASP A 30 11.06 14.17 1.38
N ASN A 31 11.04 14.92 0.27
CA ASN A 31 11.46 14.47 -1.07
C ASN A 31 12.98 14.18 -1.20
N LYS A 32 13.74 14.28 -0.13
CA LYS A 32 15.15 13.84 -0.04
C LYS A 32 15.32 12.62 0.85
N GLY A 33 14.19 12.04 1.29
CA GLY A 33 14.19 10.88 2.17
C GLY A 33 14.60 11.18 3.61
N SER A 34 14.52 12.44 4.06
CA SER A 34 14.67 12.73 5.48
C SER A 34 13.40 12.34 6.20
N ILE A 35 13.53 11.56 7.27
CA ILE A 35 12.42 11.14 8.13
C ILE A 35 12.39 12.04 9.35
N PHE A 36 11.19 12.45 9.74
CA PHE A 36 10.94 13.32 10.87
C PHE A 36 9.97 12.67 11.81
N LYS A 37 10.21 12.78 13.11
CA LYS A 37 9.24 12.43 14.15
C LYS A 37 8.96 13.64 15.02
N PHE A 38 7.68 13.98 15.15
CA PHE A 38 7.19 15.07 15.97
C PHE A 38 6.24 14.54 17.03
N ASP A 39 6.25 15.15 18.21
CA ASP A 39 5.24 14.89 19.23
C ASP A 39 3.92 15.66 18.92
N LYS A 40 2.88 15.42 19.70
CA LYS A 40 1.58 16.10 19.62
C LYS A 40 1.66 17.62 19.79
N ASN A 41 2.71 18.14 20.43
CA ASN A 41 2.93 19.56 20.63
C ASN A 41 3.80 20.19 19.51
N THR A 42 3.97 19.48 18.38
CA THR A 42 4.79 19.90 17.24
C THR A 42 6.29 20.04 17.54
N LYS A 43 6.78 19.47 18.63
CA LYS A 43 8.22 19.44 18.96
C LYS A 43 8.89 18.33 18.16
N LEU A 44 9.98 18.66 17.47
CA LEU A 44 10.80 17.67 16.77
C LEU A 44 11.50 16.77 17.80
N LEU A 45 11.19 15.48 17.75
CA LEU A 45 11.83 14.46 18.58
C LEU A 45 13.15 14.00 17.96
N TRP A 46 13.09 13.65 16.66
CA TRP A 46 14.29 13.34 15.90
C TRP A 46 14.08 13.58 14.39
N LYS A 47 15.22 13.79 13.70
CA LYS A 47 15.31 13.85 12.24
C LYS A 47 16.48 13.01 11.80
N LYS A 48 16.26 12.11 10.82
CA LYS A 48 17.30 11.25 10.27
C LYS A 48 17.22 11.24 8.74
N ASN A 49 18.37 11.00 8.10
CA ASN A 49 18.45 10.79 6.66
C ASN A 49 19.55 9.77 6.38
N PHE A 50 19.16 8.67 5.74
CA PHE A 50 20.05 7.52 5.49
C PHE A 50 20.45 7.39 4.02
N TYR A 51 20.29 8.47 3.23
CA TYR A 51 20.57 8.50 1.80
C TYR A 51 21.86 9.26 1.50
N LYS A 52 22.68 8.69 0.60
CA LYS A 52 23.85 9.34 0.03
C LYS A 52 23.42 10.48 -0.91
N LYS A 53 24.35 11.36 -1.28
CA LYS A 53 24.08 12.54 -2.15
C LYS A 53 23.42 12.15 -3.49
N GLN A 54 23.85 11.03 -4.09
CA GLN A 54 23.29 10.54 -5.36
C GLN A 54 21.86 9.99 -5.16
N GLU A 55 21.63 9.19 -4.12
CA GLU A 55 20.31 8.65 -3.80
C GLU A 55 19.27 9.76 -3.55
N LYS A 56 19.66 10.84 -2.88
CA LYS A 56 18.80 12.02 -2.66
C LYS A 56 18.35 12.72 -3.96
N LYS A 57 19.17 12.64 -5.03
CA LYS A 57 18.81 13.18 -6.34
C LYS A 57 17.68 12.36 -7.00
N SER A 58 17.57 11.07 -6.69
CA SER A 58 16.51 10.19 -7.17
C SER A 58 15.16 10.41 -6.48
N LYS A 59 15.10 11.34 -5.51
CA LYS A 59 13.87 11.71 -4.78
C LYS A 59 13.17 10.47 -4.21
N PRO A 60 13.77 9.80 -3.22
CA PRO A 60 13.22 8.56 -2.68
C PRO A 60 11.82 8.78 -2.08
N ILE A 61 10.88 7.95 -2.50
CA ILE A 61 9.51 7.89 -1.98
C ILE A 61 9.47 6.73 -0.99
N LEU A 62 9.20 7.04 0.27
CA LEU A 62 9.29 6.07 1.35
C LEU A 62 7.91 5.45 1.64
N GLN A 63 7.92 4.17 1.95
CA GLN A 63 6.80 3.43 2.51
C GLN A 63 7.15 3.02 3.93
N PHE A 64 6.19 3.09 4.84
CA PHE A 64 6.39 2.87 6.26
C PHE A 64 5.51 1.75 6.80
N ALA A 65 6.05 1.00 7.75
CA ALA A 65 5.28 0.19 8.70
C ALA A 65 5.99 0.11 10.03
N ASN A 66 5.26 0.02 11.13
CA ASN A 66 5.85 -0.10 12.46
C ASN A 66 5.15 -1.15 13.33
N ASN A 67 5.89 -1.65 14.34
CA ASN A 67 5.38 -2.55 15.37
C ASN A 67 5.58 -1.98 16.78
N ASN A 68 5.51 -0.66 16.96
CA ASN A 68 5.77 0.08 18.20
C ASN A 68 7.24 0.16 18.67
N LYS A 69 8.14 -0.67 18.16
CA LYS A 69 9.59 -0.64 18.47
C LYS A 69 10.42 -0.32 17.25
N ILE A 70 10.08 -0.93 16.14
CA ILE A 70 10.84 -0.87 14.89
C ILE A 70 9.98 -0.17 13.84
N LEU A 71 10.56 0.78 13.13
CA LEU A 71 10.03 1.36 11.91
C LEU A 71 10.74 0.73 10.72
N ILE A 72 10.00 -0.01 9.89
CA ILE A 72 10.47 -0.50 8.60
C ILE A 72 10.22 0.57 7.55
N VAL A 73 11.22 0.81 6.75
CA VAL A 73 11.20 1.75 5.63
C VAL A 73 11.67 1.03 4.38
N ALA A 74 10.94 1.21 3.29
CA ALA A 74 11.36 0.77 1.97
C ALA A 74 11.04 1.87 0.94
N ASP A 75 11.73 1.87 -0.20
CA ASP A 75 11.64 2.96 -1.14
C ASP A 75 11.58 2.52 -2.62
N ASN A 76 11.34 3.50 -3.47
CA ASN A 76 11.29 3.36 -4.93
C ASN A 76 12.67 3.30 -5.61
N ILE A 77 13.76 3.24 -4.84
CA ILE A 77 15.13 3.07 -5.35
C ILE A 77 15.78 1.78 -4.84
N SER A 78 14.96 0.81 -4.43
CA SER A 78 15.34 -0.55 -4.00
C SER A 78 15.98 -0.67 -2.62
N LYS A 79 16.02 0.39 -1.83
CA LYS A 79 16.58 0.35 -0.47
C LYS A 79 15.50 0.04 0.54
N TYR A 80 15.82 -0.79 1.52
CA TYR A 80 14.97 -1.04 2.68
C TYR A 80 15.81 -1.17 3.94
N TYR A 81 15.24 -0.73 5.07
CA TYR A 81 15.97 -0.67 6.33
C TYR A 81 15.01 -0.60 7.51
N ALA A 82 15.56 -0.89 8.68
CA ALA A 82 14.86 -0.71 9.93
C ALA A 82 15.55 0.32 10.81
N ILE A 83 14.76 1.07 11.54
CA ILE A 83 15.23 1.99 12.55
C ILE A 83 14.49 1.78 13.87
N ASP A 84 15.14 2.06 14.99
CA ASP A 84 14.44 2.19 16.25
C ASP A 84 13.49 3.39 16.18
N ILE A 85 12.20 3.15 16.39
CA ILE A 85 11.17 4.18 16.21
C ILE A 85 11.27 5.29 17.26
N ASN A 86 11.88 5.06 18.40
CA ASN A 86 12.00 6.04 19.47
C ASN A 86 13.23 6.94 19.27
N THR A 87 14.36 6.36 18.90
CA THR A 87 15.65 7.09 18.78
C THR A 87 15.95 7.54 17.34
N GLY A 88 15.32 6.91 16.36
CA GLY A 88 15.61 7.09 14.93
C GLY A 88 16.95 6.47 14.51
N GLU A 89 17.58 5.62 15.32
CA GLU A 89 18.84 4.96 14.99
C GLU A 89 18.62 3.80 14.04
N MET A 90 19.54 3.63 13.09
CA MET A 90 19.47 2.53 12.12
C MET A 90 19.83 1.21 12.79
N LEU A 91 18.95 0.23 12.64
CA LEU A 91 19.18 -1.13 13.12
C LEU A 91 19.87 -1.99 12.06
N TRP A 92 19.39 -1.91 10.82
CA TRP A 92 19.97 -2.57 9.66
C TRP A 92 19.52 -1.90 8.36
N THR A 93 20.25 -2.10 7.27
CA THR A 93 19.93 -1.62 5.92
C THR A 93 20.31 -2.64 4.86
N LYS A 94 19.49 -2.75 3.81
CA LYS A 94 19.69 -3.65 2.67
C LYS A 94 19.16 -3.04 1.38
N TYR A 95 19.44 -3.72 0.28
CA TYR A 95 18.95 -3.39 -1.05
C TYR A 95 18.28 -4.61 -1.69
N ASN A 96 17.19 -4.38 -2.40
CA ASN A 96 16.56 -5.35 -3.27
C ASN A 96 17.08 -5.16 -4.71
N ASN A 97 16.83 -6.13 -5.58
CA ASN A 97 17.18 -6.01 -7.00
C ASN A 97 16.24 -5.05 -7.76
N SER A 98 15.02 -4.89 -7.30
CA SER A 98 13.98 -4.07 -7.92
C SER A 98 13.41 -3.07 -6.93
N PRO A 99 12.99 -1.87 -7.39
CA PRO A 99 12.32 -0.88 -6.57
C PRO A 99 11.04 -1.41 -5.93
N PHE A 100 10.71 -0.93 -4.74
CA PHE A 100 9.44 -1.26 -4.10
C PHE A 100 8.32 -0.30 -4.53
N ASN A 101 7.10 -0.82 -4.65
CA ASN A 101 5.92 -0.04 -5.01
C ASN A 101 4.65 -0.53 -4.29
N SER A 102 4.73 -0.81 -3.01
CA SER A 102 3.57 -1.27 -2.25
C SER A 102 3.54 -0.74 -0.83
N GLN A 103 2.43 -0.95 -0.16
CA GLN A 103 2.37 -0.90 1.28
C GLN A 103 3.33 -1.92 1.89
N ILE A 104 3.77 -1.67 3.13
CA ILE A 104 4.46 -2.65 3.95
C ILE A 104 3.47 -3.16 4.99
N LYS A 105 3.41 -4.47 5.21
CA LYS A 105 2.64 -5.07 6.31
C LYS A 105 3.54 -5.88 7.21
N ILE A 106 3.42 -5.66 8.50
CA ILE A 106 4.14 -6.41 9.54
C ILE A 106 3.18 -7.43 10.15
N TYR A 107 3.65 -8.65 10.30
CA TYR A 107 2.95 -9.72 11.01
C TYR A 107 3.96 -10.52 11.83
N LYS A 108 3.82 -10.50 13.16
CA LYS A 108 4.75 -11.12 14.10
C LYS A 108 6.19 -10.64 13.88
N ASP A 109 7.10 -11.53 13.55
CA ASP A 109 8.52 -11.31 13.31
C ASP A 109 8.89 -11.10 11.83
N LYS A 110 7.88 -11.01 10.93
CA LYS A 110 8.02 -10.88 9.48
C LYS A 110 7.40 -9.57 8.98
N PHE A 111 7.85 -9.12 7.82
CA PHE A 111 7.15 -8.09 7.05
C PHE A 111 7.07 -8.44 5.57
N PHE A 112 6.04 -7.91 4.92
CA PHE A 112 5.69 -8.20 3.54
C PHE A 112 5.69 -6.91 2.72
N ILE A 113 6.24 -6.98 1.51
CA ILE A 113 6.32 -5.85 0.58
C ILE A 113 6.40 -6.38 -0.86
N ILE A 114 5.87 -5.62 -1.82
CA ILE A 114 5.91 -5.98 -3.24
C ILE A 114 6.85 -5.03 -3.98
N ASP A 115 7.67 -5.60 -4.85
CA ASP A 115 8.52 -4.84 -5.73
C ASP A 115 7.86 -4.50 -7.07
N SER A 116 8.54 -3.70 -7.87
CA SER A 116 8.08 -3.27 -9.19
C SER A 116 8.02 -4.40 -10.23
N GLU A 117 8.52 -5.59 -9.93
CA GLU A 117 8.41 -6.79 -10.78
C GLU A 117 7.23 -7.70 -10.38
N ASN A 118 6.30 -7.19 -9.56
CA ASN A 118 5.17 -7.94 -9.01
C ASN A 118 5.61 -9.15 -8.16
N THR A 119 6.73 -9.04 -7.48
CA THR A 119 7.21 -10.05 -6.54
C THR A 119 6.86 -9.62 -5.13
N LEU A 120 6.06 -10.42 -4.43
CA LEU A 120 5.85 -10.30 -2.99
C LEU A 120 7.03 -10.93 -2.26
N HIS A 121 7.65 -10.17 -1.40
CA HIS A 121 8.75 -10.59 -0.55
C HIS A 121 8.30 -10.71 0.90
N CYS A 122 8.78 -11.71 1.58
CA CYS A 122 8.71 -11.88 3.03
C CYS A 122 10.09 -11.78 3.63
N TYR A 123 10.28 -10.85 4.56
CA TYR A 123 11.54 -10.62 5.24
C TYR A 123 11.39 -10.76 6.75
N LEU A 124 12.49 -11.15 7.42
CA LEU A 124 12.56 -11.10 8.88
C LEU A 124 12.70 -9.65 9.37
N LEU A 125 11.89 -9.29 10.34
CA LEU A 125 11.88 -7.95 10.94
C LEU A 125 13.21 -7.59 11.61
N LYS A 126 13.87 -8.57 12.26
CA LYS A 126 15.08 -8.36 13.06
C LYS A 126 16.32 -7.98 12.26
N ASN A 127 16.43 -8.42 11.00
CA ASN A 127 17.67 -8.26 10.21
C ASN A 127 17.43 -8.05 8.70
N GLY A 128 16.16 -8.05 8.23
CA GLY A 128 15.81 -7.89 6.85
C GLY A 128 16.23 -9.04 5.93
N ASN A 129 16.52 -10.23 6.46
CA ASN A 129 16.82 -11.38 5.62
C ASN A 129 15.55 -11.89 4.93
N GLU A 130 15.65 -12.23 3.63
CA GLU A 130 14.56 -12.84 2.89
C GLU A 130 14.26 -14.23 3.45
N VAL A 131 12.98 -14.50 3.72
CA VAL A 131 12.48 -15.81 4.13
C VAL A 131 12.01 -16.56 2.91
N TRP A 132 11.17 -15.91 2.11
CA TRP A 132 10.65 -16.39 0.84
C TRP A 132 10.20 -15.23 -0.04
N LYS A 133 9.97 -15.51 -1.30
CA LYS A 133 9.35 -14.60 -2.25
C LYS A 133 8.45 -15.33 -3.23
N THR A 134 7.38 -14.67 -3.65
CA THR A 134 6.42 -15.21 -4.62
C THR A 134 6.22 -14.23 -5.75
N LYS A 135 6.50 -14.68 -6.96
CA LYS A 135 6.36 -13.87 -8.17
C LYS A 135 5.02 -14.14 -8.82
N THR A 136 4.29 -13.07 -9.12
CA THR A 136 3.08 -13.13 -9.92
C THR A 136 3.33 -12.73 -11.37
N SER A 137 2.27 -12.59 -12.17
CA SER A 137 2.38 -12.29 -13.60
C SER A 137 3.21 -11.05 -13.88
N LYS A 138 4.12 -11.15 -14.84
CA LYS A 138 4.93 -10.00 -15.29
C LYS A 138 4.05 -9.03 -16.07
N ALA A 139 4.23 -7.75 -15.81
CA ALA A 139 3.69 -6.68 -16.64
C ALA A 139 4.83 -5.95 -17.36
N PHE A 140 4.69 -5.74 -18.66
CA PHE A 140 5.61 -4.88 -19.42
C PHE A 140 5.42 -3.42 -19.03
N ILE A 141 4.18 -3.03 -18.74
CA ILE A 141 3.80 -1.70 -18.29
C ILE A 141 3.36 -1.80 -16.84
N LYS A 142 3.92 -0.96 -15.99
CA LYS A 142 3.70 -1.00 -14.54
C LYS A 142 2.80 0.16 -14.13
N SER A 143 1.75 -0.15 -13.37
CA SER A 143 0.96 0.89 -12.70
C SER A 143 1.85 1.69 -11.75
N GLN A 144 1.71 3.01 -11.77
CA GLN A 144 2.42 3.89 -10.84
C GLN A 144 1.75 3.96 -9.46
N LYS A 145 0.56 3.38 -9.33
CA LYS A 145 -0.13 3.38 -8.05
C LYS A 145 0.51 2.38 -7.09
N ARG A 146 0.64 2.77 -5.84
CA ARG A 146 1.10 1.92 -4.75
C ARG A 146 0.20 0.69 -4.61
N LEU A 147 0.80 -0.49 -4.63
CA LEU A 147 0.10 -1.77 -4.46
C LEU A 147 -0.30 -1.97 -3.00
N SER A 148 -1.41 -2.64 -2.81
CA SER A 148 -2.00 -2.89 -1.49
C SER A 148 -1.72 -4.32 -1.03
N ILE A 149 -1.50 -4.47 0.28
CA ILE A 149 -1.32 -5.75 0.95
C ILE A 149 -2.24 -5.77 2.17
N ILE A 150 -2.96 -6.85 2.37
CA ILE A 150 -3.69 -7.14 3.60
C ILE A 150 -3.34 -8.53 4.11
N ILE A 151 -3.52 -8.75 5.41
CA ILE A 151 -3.28 -10.03 6.06
C ILE A 151 -4.57 -10.44 6.76
N ILE A 152 -5.03 -11.67 6.48
CA ILE A 152 -6.18 -12.29 7.12
C ILE A 152 -5.71 -13.67 7.59
N ASP A 153 -5.80 -13.93 8.87
CA ASP A 153 -5.40 -15.19 9.50
C ASP A 153 -3.97 -15.63 9.15
N LYS A 154 -3.83 -16.64 8.31
CA LYS A 154 -2.53 -17.22 7.89
C LYS A 154 -2.17 -16.90 6.43
N ASN A 155 -2.87 -15.96 5.80
CA ASN A 155 -2.70 -15.64 4.40
C ASN A 155 -2.40 -14.15 4.20
N VAL A 156 -1.56 -13.86 3.21
CA VAL A 156 -1.30 -12.54 2.68
C VAL A 156 -2.04 -12.39 1.37
N TYR A 157 -2.81 -11.32 1.24
CA TYR A 157 -3.55 -10.97 0.03
C TYR A 157 -3.00 -9.66 -0.52
N PHE A 158 -2.83 -9.60 -1.82
CA PHE A 158 -2.26 -8.42 -2.46
C PHE A 158 -2.74 -8.29 -3.91
N ASN A 159 -2.69 -7.07 -4.41
CA ASN A 159 -2.87 -6.80 -5.83
C ASN A 159 -1.52 -6.59 -6.52
N ASN A 160 -1.45 -6.91 -7.80
CA ASN A 160 -0.30 -6.62 -8.63
C ASN A 160 -0.55 -5.42 -9.56
N SER A 161 0.46 -5.05 -10.37
CA SER A 161 0.40 -3.87 -11.24
C SER A 161 -0.56 -4.02 -12.45
N ILE A 162 -1.04 -5.22 -12.73
CA ILE A 162 -2.06 -5.48 -13.78
C ILE A 162 -3.47 -5.66 -13.21
N GLY A 163 -3.61 -5.56 -11.90
CA GLY A 163 -4.91 -5.62 -11.22
C GLY A 163 -5.31 -6.99 -10.71
N ASP A 164 -4.51 -8.05 -10.91
CA ASP A 164 -4.82 -9.36 -10.33
C ASP A 164 -4.74 -9.29 -8.81
N ILE A 165 -5.60 -10.05 -8.16
CA ILE A 165 -5.57 -10.27 -6.72
C ILE A 165 -5.02 -11.67 -6.47
N SER A 166 -4.08 -11.78 -5.54
CA SER A 166 -3.43 -13.05 -5.19
C SER A 166 -3.49 -13.29 -3.70
N ALA A 167 -3.60 -14.56 -3.32
CA ALA A 167 -3.46 -15.03 -1.95
C ALA A 167 -2.26 -15.97 -1.84
N VAL A 168 -1.44 -15.80 -0.81
CA VAL A 168 -0.30 -16.67 -0.51
C VAL A 168 -0.26 -17.02 0.97
N GLY A 169 0.28 -18.19 1.29
CA GLY A 169 0.50 -18.60 2.67
C GLY A 169 1.60 -17.78 3.35
N ILE A 170 1.38 -17.31 4.58
CA ILE A 170 2.35 -16.49 5.34
C ILE A 170 3.67 -17.25 5.59
N GLU A 171 3.61 -18.56 5.84
CA GLU A 171 4.78 -19.31 6.32
C GLU A 171 5.78 -19.62 5.21
N ASN A 172 5.30 -20.01 4.03
CA ASN A 172 6.11 -20.53 2.93
C ASN A 172 6.01 -19.72 1.63
N GLY A 173 5.03 -18.80 1.51
CA GLY A 173 4.80 -18.02 0.31
C GLY A 173 4.13 -18.79 -0.83
N ASP A 174 3.60 -19.98 -0.58
CA ASP A 174 2.92 -20.76 -1.60
C ASP A 174 1.69 -20.01 -2.10
N LEU A 175 1.55 -19.92 -3.42
CA LEU A 175 0.39 -19.34 -4.06
C LEU A 175 -0.84 -20.23 -3.83
N ILE A 176 -1.86 -19.68 -3.19
CA ILE A 176 -3.13 -20.37 -2.93
C ILE A 176 -4.06 -20.19 -4.11
N TRP A 177 -4.25 -18.93 -4.52
CA TRP A 177 -5.04 -18.58 -5.70
C TRP A 177 -4.62 -17.22 -6.26
N GLN A 178 -4.92 -16.99 -7.54
CA GLN A 178 -4.78 -15.69 -8.21
C GLN A 178 -5.99 -15.47 -9.10
N THR A 179 -6.65 -14.33 -8.92
CA THR A 179 -7.85 -13.95 -9.66
C THR A 179 -7.57 -12.71 -10.50
N PRO A 180 -7.64 -12.80 -11.82
CA PRO A 180 -7.57 -11.63 -12.70
C PRO A 180 -8.84 -10.79 -12.55
N THR A 181 -8.67 -9.47 -12.43
CA THR A 181 -9.79 -8.51 -12.37
C THR A 181 -9.91 -7.68 -13.67
N GLN A 182 -9.14 -8.01 -14.69
CA GLN A 182 -9.15 -7.34 -15.99
C GLN A 182 -9.41 -8.36 -17.10
N ASN A 183 -10.45 -8.12 -17.89
CA ASN A 183 -10.84 -9.02 -18.99
C ASN A 183 -10.01 -8.81 -20.27
N ASN A 184 -9.33 -7.67 -20.42
CA ASN A 184 -8.51 -7.35 -21.58
C ASN A 184 -7.23 -6.64 -21.18
N LEU A 185 -6.10 -7.29 -21.42
CA LEU A 185 -4.76 -6.72 -21.23
C LEU A 185 -4.34 -5.88 -22.45
N ILE A 186 -5.10 -4.84 -22.78
CA ILE A 186 -4.65 -3.84 -23.77
C ILE A 186 -3.57 -3.01 -23.06
N LEU A 187 -2.37 -2.95 -23.63
CA LEU A 187 -1.18 -2.33 -23.03
C LEU A 187 -1.42 -0.90 -22.51
N GLU A 188 -2.10 -0.06 -23.32
CA GLU A 188 -2.45 1.31 -22.94
C GLU A 188 -3.38 1.36 -21.73
N SER A 189 -4.19 0.35 -21.57
CA SER A 189 -5.14 0.27 -20.48
C SER A 189 -4.48 -0.08 -19.15
N THR A 190 -3.42 -0.86 -19.14
CA THR A 190 -2.72 -1.28 -17.92
C THR A 190 -1.95 -0.12 -17.28
N PHE A 191 -1.37 0.78 -18.07
CA PHE A 191 -0.65 1.94 -17.57
C PHE A 191 -1.55 2.91 -16.78
N SER A 192 -2.79 3.09 -17.22
CA SER A 192 -3.75 3.98 -16.56
C SER A 192 -4.54 3.31 -15.43
N LEU A 193 -4.37 2.01 -15.21
CA LEU A 193 -5.09 1.30 -14.16
C LEU A 193 -4.68 1.80 -12.77
N LYS A 194 -5.67 2.17 -11.98
CA LYS A 194 -5.52 2.53 -10.58
C LYS A 194 -6.50 1.72 -9.75
N THR A 195 -5.99 0.80 -8.96
CA THR A 195 -6.77 0.02 -8.00
C THR A 195 -6.83 0.74 -6.67
N ALA A 196 -7.94 0.64 -5.96
CA ALA A 196 -8.02 1.06 -4.57
C ALA A 196 -7.22 0.11 -3.67
N ASP A 197 -6.94 0.56 -2.44
CA ASP A 197 -6.39 -0.33 -1.41
C ASP A 197 -7.40 -1.44 -1.11
N LEU A 198 -6.90 -2.65 -0.94
CA LEU A 198 -7.69 -3.80 -0.51
C LEU A 198 -8.27 -3.56 0.88
N ILE A 199 -9.50 -3.95 1.06
CA ILE A 199 -10.15 -4.03 2.38
C ILE A 199 -10.78 -5.40 2.52
N SER A 200 -11.00 -5.85 3.75
CA SER A 200 -11.58 -7.17 4.03
C SER A 200 -12.63 -7.14 5.11
N SER A 201 -13.56 -8.02 5.00
CA SER A 201 -14.35 -8.57 6.10
C SER A 201 -13.86 -9.99 6.38
N LYS A 202 -14.54 -10.71 7.31
CA LYS A 202 -14.10 -12.07 7.73
C LYS A 202 -13.73 -13.00 6.57
N ASN A 203 -14.56 -13.10 5.54
CA ASN A 203 -14.40 -14.06 4.44
C ASN A 203 -14.36 -13.41 3.06
N SER A 204 -14.40 -12.09 2.99
CA SER A 204 -14.46 -11.38 1.70
C SER A 204 -13.36 -10.34 1.60
N ILE A 205 -12.84 -10.20 0.40
CA ILE A 205 -11.90 -9.16 0.01
C ILE A 205 -12.59 -8.25 -0.96
N PHE A 206 -12.49 -6.94 -0.72
CA PHE A 206 -13.09 -5.94 -1.58
C PHE A 206 -11.99 -5.10 -2.25
N VAL A 207 -12.15 -4.88 -3.55
CA VAL A 207 -11.25 -4.05 -4.35
C VAL A 207 -12.03 -3.33 -5.43
N SER A 208 -11.69 -2.08 -5.64
CA SER A 208 -12.23 -1.27 -6.74
C SER A 208 -11.12 -0.71 -7.61
N ASN A 209 -11.49 -0.21 -8.78
CA ASN A 209 -10.56 0.41 -9.70
C ASN A 209 -11.19 1.60 -10.45
N ASN A 210 -10.34 2.34 -11.18
CA ASN A 210 -10.77 3.47 -12.00
C ASN A 210 -11.37 3.06 -13.36
N ARG A 211 -11.76 1.80 -13.52
CA ARG A 211 -12.40 1.25 -14.73
C ARG A 211 -13.82 0.79 -14.46
N ASN A 212 -14.46 1.44 -13.53
CA ASN A 212 -15.85 1.20 -13.22
C ASN A 212 -16.12 -0.23 -12.75
N SER A 213 -15.20 -0.81 -11.97
CA SER A 213 -15.39 -2.13 -11.39
C SER A 213 -15.05 -2.14 -9.90
N PHE A 214 -15.97 -2.67 -9.12
CA PHE A 214 -15.84 -2.94 -7.71
C PHE A 214 -16.19 -4.41 -7.46
N TYR A 215 -15.26 -5.16 -6.90
CA TYR A 215 -15.38 -6.59 -6.71
C TYR A 215 -15.43 -6.95 -5.23
N SER A 216 -16.20 -7.99 -4.92
CA SER A 216 -16.03 -8.82 -3.74
C SER A 216 -15.52 -10.18 -4.16
N LEU A 217 -14.44 -10.64 -3.53
CA LEU A 217 -13.89 -11.97 -3.74
C LEU A 217 -14.02 -12.75 -2.42
N ASP A 218 -14.28 -14.06 -2.55
CA ASP A 218 -14.15 -15.00 -1.44
C ASP A 218 -12.67 -15.14 -1.06
N ALA A 219 -12.34 -14.94 0.21
CA ALA A 219 -10.95 -14.94 0.66
C ALA A 219 -10.31 -16.35 0.59
N GLY A 220 -11.09 -17.41 0.73
CA GLY A 220 -10.58 -18.78 0.68
C GLY A 220 -10.27 -19.26 -0.72
N SER A 221 -11.16 -18.98 -1.66
CA SER A 221 -11.10 -19.53 -3.03
C SER A 221 -10.66 -18.54 -4.10
N GLY A 222 -10.79 -17.23 -3.84
CA GLY A 222 -10.55 -16.18 -4.83
C GLY A 222 -11.68 -16.00 -5.84
N PHE A 223 -12.79 -16.73 -5.73
CA PHE A 223 -13.93 -16.53 -6.61
C PHE A 223 -14.59 -15.18 -6.39
N ILE A 224 -15.04 -14.57 -7.49
CA ILE A 224 -15.78 -13.29 -7.43
C ILE A 224 -17.19 -13.59 -6.92
N ASN A 225 -17.53 -13.07 -5.74
CA ASN A 225 -18.88 -13.15 -5.18
C ASN A 225 -19.84 -12.24 -5.94
N TRP A 226 -19.39 -11.01 -6.23
CA TRP A 226 -20.13 -10.02 -7.01
C TRP A 226 -19.20 -8.97 -7.62
N GLU A 227 -19.68 -8.34 -8.69
CA GLU A 227 -19.09 -7.16 -9.32
C GLU A 227 -20.16 -6.06 -9.38
N GLN A 228 -19.79 -4.84 -8.97
CA GLN A 228 -20.63 -3.64 -9.08
C GLN A 228 -19.93 -2.59 -9.94
N LYS A 229 -20.71 -1.89 -10.77
CA LYS A 229 -20.20 -0.84 -11.66
C LYS A 229 -20.04 0.48 -10.90
N VAL A 230 -18.90 0.63 -10.21
CA VAL A 230 -18.55 1.83 -9.45
C VAL A 230 -17.12 2.24 -9.77
N ASN A 231 -16.95 3.48 -10.22
CA ASN A 231 -15.66 4.04 -10.61
C ASN A 231 -14.99 4.72 -9.41
N THR A 232 -14.18 3.99 -8.67
CA THR A 232 -13.41 4.53 -7.55
C THR A 232 -12.03 3.88 -7.45
N ASN A 233 -11.02 4.68 -7.20
CA ASN A 233 -9.66 4.24 -6.90
C ASN A 233 -9.17 4.69 -5.52
N ILE A 234 -10.09 5.18 -4.71
CA ILE A 234 -9.85 5.58 -3.32
C ILE A 234 -10.26 4.41 -2.43
N LYS A 235 -9.52 4.22 -1.35
CA LYS A 235 -9.82 3.18 -0.37
C LYS A 235 -11.23 3.38 0.19
N SER A 236 -12.07 2.37 0.04
CA SER A 236 -13.39 2.34 0.63
C SER A 236 -13.33 2.06 2.13
N THR A 237 -14.34 2.43 2.86
CA THR A 237 -14.48 2.14 4.30
C THR A 237 -15.60 1.12 4.49
N LEU A 238 -15.29 0.03 5.18
CA LEU A 238 -16.28 -0.97 5.57
C LEU A 238 -16.75 -0.67 7.00
N ILE A 239 -18.05 -0.48 7.17
CA ILE A 239 -18.70 -0.29 8.48
C ILE A 239 -19.83 -1.32 8.55
N ASN A 240 -19.74 -2.24 9.51
CA ASN A 240 -20.59 -3.42 9.55
C ASN A 240 -20.52 -4.19 8.22
N ASP A 241 -21.65 -4.29 7.51
CA ASP A 241 -21.72 -4.96 6.21
C ASP A 241 -21.83 -3.96 5.04
N TYR A 242 -21.64 -2.66 5.27
CA TYR A 242 -21.78 -1.63 4.24
C TYR A 242 -20.44 -1.03 3.83
N LEU A 243 -20.24 -0.91 2.52
CA LEU A 243 -19.06 -0.30 1.90
C LEU A 243 -19.39 1.15 1.52
N PHE A 244 -18.63 2.07 2.10
CA PHE A 244 -18.71 3.49 1.79
C PHE A 244 -17.55 3.85 0.85
N SER A 245 -17.88 4.41 -0.32
CA SER A 245 -16.89 4.75 -1.34
C SER A 245 -17.18 6.12 -1.93
N ILE A 246 -16.12 6.85 -2.28
CA ILE A 246 -16.23 8.08 -3.05
C ILE A 246 -15.81 7.77 -4.48
N THR A 247 -16.71 8.03 -5.43
CA THR A 247 -16.43 7.82 -6.84
C THR A 247 -15.57 8.94 -7.42
N MET A 248 -14.92 8.68 -8.56
CA MET A 248 -14.14 9.71 -9.26
C MET A 248 -15.01 10.87 -9.76
N ASN A 249 -16.32 10.67 -9.89
CA ASN A 249 -17.28 11.68 -10.33
C ASN A 249 -17.93 12.45 -9.15
N GLY A 250 -17.44 12.21 -7.91
CA GLY A 250 -17.91 12.98 -6.74
C GLY A 250 -19.20 12.45 -6.11
N PHE A 251 -19.50 11.16 -6.24
CA PHE A 251 -20.61 10.55 -5.51
C PHE A 251 -20.10 9.78 -4.29
N LEU A 252 -20.73 9.98 -3.16
CA LEU A 252 -20.65 9.06 -2.03
C LEU A 252 -21.62 7.90 -2.28
N THR A 253 -21.08 6.70 -2.41
CA THR A 253 -21.87 5.48 -2.62
C THR A 253 -21.88 4.61 -1.37
N ILE A 254 -23.00 3.97 -1.11
CA ILE A 254 -23.20 2.95 -0.07
C ILE A 254 -23.58 1.66 -0.79
N ILE A 255 -22.77 0.63 -0.61
CA ILE A 255 -22.93 -0.69 -1.23
C ILE A 255 -23.11 -1.72 -0.12
N ASP A 256 -24.08 -2.62 -0.27
CA ASP A 256 -24.19 -3.80 0.58
C ASP A 256 -23.03 -4.76 0.30
N GLY A 257 -22.21 -5.03 1.30
CA GLY A 257 -21.00 -5.84 1.12
C GLY A 257 -21.26 -7.32 0.84
N LYS A 258 -22.45 -7.83 1.17
CA LYS A 258 -22.83 -9.23 0.92
C LYS A 258 -23.36 -9.42 -0.49
N SER A 259 -24.30 -8.55 -0.90
CA SER A 259 -24.98 -8.69 -2.19
C SER A 259 -24.34 -7.89 -3.33
N GLY A 260 -23.54 -6.86 -3.01
CA GLY A 260 -23.01 -5.92 -3.99
C GLY A 260 -24.02 -4.86 -4.45
N ASN A 261 -25.24 -4.86 -3.89
CA ASN A 261 -26.28 -3.93 -4.31
C ASN A 261 -25.94 -2.49 -3.88
N LEU A 262 -26.07 -1.56 -4.83
CA LEU A 262 -25.96 -0.13 -4.54
C LEU A 262 -27.22 0.31 -3.78
N ILE A 263 -27.04 0.69 -2.51
CA ILE A 263 -28.13 1.15 -1.64
C ILE A 263 -28.41 2.64 -1.88
N ARG A 264 -27.35 3.43 -2.00
CA ARG A 264 -27.44 4.88 -2.15
C ARG A 264 -26.25 5.45 -2.90
N ALA A 265 -26.52 6.46 -3.72
CA ALA A 265 -25.51 7.35 -4.29
C ALA A 265 -25.92 8.80 -4.01
N THR A 266 -25.02 9.59 -3.43
CA THR A 266 -25.27 11.00 -3.11
C THR A 266 -24.19 11.84 -3.76
N ASP A 267 -24.58 12.81 -4.58
CA ASP A 267 -23.65 13.79 -5.14
C ASP A 267 -23.14 14.69 -4.00
N ILE A 268 -21.81 14.71 -3.81
CA ILE A 268 -21.16 15.50 -2.76
C ILE A 268 -20.67 16.87 -3.25
N PHE A 269 -20.84 17.18 -4.54
CA PHE A 269 -20.49 18.48 -5.12
C PHE A 269 -21.70 19.38 -5.39
N SER A 270 -22.91 18.85 -5.30
CA SER A 270 -24.15 19.59 -5.55
C SER A 270 -24.70 20.38 -4.34
N PHE A 271 -23.83 20.78 -3.40
CA PHE A 271 -24.19 21.61 -2.26
C PHE A 271 -23.70 23.04 -2.41
#